data_9750c8ca12e40d9a1c579ccd0e17527d
#
_entry.id   9750c8ca12e40d9a1c579ccd0e17527d
#
_cell.length_a   1.000
_cell.length_b   1.000
_cell.length_c   1.000
_cell.angle_alpha   90.00
_cell.angle_beta   90.00
_cell.angle_gamma   90.00
#
_symmetry.space_group_name_H-M   'P 1'
#
loop_
_entity.id
_entity.type
_entity.pdbx_description
1 polymer ?
#
loop_
_entity_poly.entity_id
_entity_poly.type
_entity_poly.pdbx_seq_one_letter_code
_entity_poly.pdbx_strand_id
1 'polypeptide(L)'
;MNKKHNPKPMLKYLMATLILFASLLSFGQTQKPVIAILATGGTIAGSAQSSVQASYNPGILSVEQIISSVPAVNEIATLEAIQVCNISSQNMEEQIWLQLWKTIDSLFANKLCDGVVITHGTDTMEETAYFLNLTVRHPNPVVLTGSMRPASALSADGPFNLYNAVALASSKEAYGKGVMVTMNDLFFCANDVTKSHTTNTAAFTCPNYGPLGQMRDGKLSFFRENLFIHTTRSQFELKGVDKLPGTEILYAYAFASDLPFYSLIEHGTKGIVIAGAGHGNYNRPFATAMEHASKKGIVVVRSTRIPSGGVDKAAEEYNSIFPVSYNKNPQKARILLMLALTQTKDTKKIQEFFEKY
;
A
#
# COMPACT_ATOMS: atom_id res chain seq x y z
N MET A 1 -46.61 -71.30 22.33
CA MET A 1 -45.24 -70.76 22.38
C MET A 1 -45.17 -69.50 21.51
N ASN A 2 -45.24 -68.32 22.13
CA ASN A 2 -45.17 -67.02 21.43
C ASN A 2 -43.75 -66.53 21.45
N LYS A 3 -43.09 -66.47 20.29
CA LYS A 3 -41.79 -65.81 20.11
C LYS A 3 -42.02 -64.30 20.03
N LYS A 4 -41.60 -63.56 21.07
CA LYS A 4 -41.51 -62.11 21.07
C LYS A 4 -40.41 -61.67 20.09
N HIS A 5 -40.82 -61.02 19.00
CA HIS A 5 -39.89 -60.29 18.14
C HIS A 5 -39.36 -59.04 18.87
N ASN A 6 -38.05 -58.94 18.97
CA ASN A 6 -37.36 -57.85 19.66
C ASN A 6 -36.86 -56.85 18.61
N PRO A 7 -37.50 -55.69 18.43
CA PRO A 7 -37.16 -54.74 17.35
C PRO A 7 -35.98 -53.81 17.67
N LYS A 8 -35.16 -54.12 18.69
CA LYS A 8 -34.16 -53.20 19.25
C LYS A 8 -32.89 -52.96 18.43
N PRO A 9 -32.37 -53.82 17.51
CA PRO A 9 -31.12 -53.49 16.81
C PRO A 9 -31.32 -52.46 15.69
N MET A 10 -32.39 -52.51 14.91
CA MET A 10 -32.60 -51.63 13.73
C MET A 10 -32.77 -50.15 14.12
N LEU A 11 -33.40 -49.83 15.23
CA LEU A 11 -33.56 -48.46 15.72
C LEU A 11 -32.23 -47.86 16.20
N LYS A 12 -31.32 -48.68 16.76
CA LYS A 12 -29.99 -48.25 17.16
C LYS A 12 -29.10 -47.93 15.94
N TYR A 13 -29.19 -48.68 14.88
CA TYR A 13 -28.44 -48.40 13.63
C TYR A 13 -29.02 -47.18 12.91
N LEU A 14 -30.32 -46.96 12.95
CA LEU A 14 -30.96 -45.77 12.37
C LEU A 14 -30.57 -44.51 13.13
N MET A 15 -30.54 -44.55 14.47
CA MET A 15 -30.04 -43.41 15.29
C MET A 15 -28.54 -43.16 15.09
N ALA A 16 -27.72 -44.18 14.98
CA ALA A 16 -26.28 -44.03 14.73
C ALA A 16 -26.00 -43.41 13.34
N THR A 17 -26.75 -43.80 12.29
CA THR A 17 -26.64 -43.20 10.97
C THR A 17 -27.15 -41.77 10.95
N LEU A 18 -28.21 -41.44 11.69
CA LEU A 18 -28.72 -40.04 11.79
C LEU A 18 -27.72 -39.13 12.53
N ILE A 19 -27.05 -39.63 13.58
CA ILE A 19 -26.02 -38.89 14.32
C ILE A 19 -24.77 -38.71 13.43
N LEU A 20 -24.39 -39.71 12.65
CA LEU A 20 -23.29 -39.60 11.69
C LEU A 20 -23.57 -38.62 10.57
N PHE A 21 -24.82 -38.58 10.06
CA PHE A 21 -25.25 -37.61 9.06
C PHE A 21 -25.37 -36.19 9.64
N ALA A 22 -25.83 -36.02 10.87
CA ALA A 22 -25.88 -34.74 11.57
C ALA A 22 -24.47 -34.17 11.84
N SER A 23 -23.50 -35.04 12.17
CA SER A 23 -22.11 -34.61 12.32
C SER A 23 -21.42 -34.24 10.99
N LEU A 24 -21.84 -34.84 9.86
CA LEU A 24 -21.37 -34.47 8.52
C LEU A 24 -21.97 -33.15 8.02
N LEU A 25 -23.17 -32.78 8.48
CA LEU A 25 -23.81 -31.50 8.15
C LEU A 25 -23.27 -30.33 8.99
N SER A 26 -22.55 -30.57 10.10
CA SER A 26 -21.90 -29.54 10.91
C SER A 26 -20.53 -29.09 10.33
N PHE A 27 -20.04 -29.71 9.28
CA PHE A 27 -18.78 -29.36 8.62
C PHE A 27 -19.01 -28.42 7.42
N GLY A 28 -19.51 -27.19 7.65
CA GLY A 28 -19.73 -26.39 6.47
C GLY A 28 -20.02 -24.89 6.62
N GLN A 29 -20.11 -24.33 7.80
CA GLN A 29 -20.05 -22.88 7.89
C GLN A 29 -18.58 -22.45 7.96
N THR A 30 -17.98 -22.22 6.79
CA THR A 30 -16.70 -21.50 6.74
C THR A 30 -16.92 -20.13 7.38
N GLN A 31 -16.33 -19.93 8.56
CA GLN A 31 -16.38 -18.63 9.24
C GLN A 31 -15.84 -17.59 8.27
N LYS A 32 -16.58 -16.49 8.09
CA LYS A 32 -16.13 -15.38 7.25
C LYS A 32 -14.83 -14.82 7.81
N PRO A 33 -13.87 -14.45 6.95
CA PRO A 33 -12.66 -13.77 7.42
C PRO A 33 -13.01 -12.45 8.10
N VAL A 34 -12.23 -12.09 9.10
CA VAL A 34 -12.33 -10.80 9.78
C VAL A 34 -11.41 -9.80 9.07
N ILE A 35 -11.97 -8.73 8.55
CA ILE A 35 -11.23 -7.69 7.84
C ILE A 35 -11.32 -6.37 8.61
N ALA A 36 -10.17 -5.83 9.02
CA ALA A 36 -10.12 -4.51 9.64
C ALA A 36 -10.06 -3.43 8.55
N ILE A 37 -10.98 -2.47 8.60
CA ILE A 37 -11.02 -1.30 7.72
C ILE A 37 -10.43 -0.11 8.46
N LEU A 38 -9.25 0.34 8.05
CA LEU A 38 -8.56 1.50 8.59
C LEU A 38 -8.84 2.71 7.69
N ALA A 39 -9.58 3.69 8.20
CA ALA A 39 -9.91 4.88 7.42
C ALA A 39 -8.95 6.03 7.72
N THR A 40 -8.39 6.64 6.66
CA THR A 40 -7.52 7.82 6.75
C THR A 40 -8.13 9.09 6.14
N GLY A 41 -9.33 8.99 5.57
CA GLY A 41 -10.02 10.09 4.90
C GLY A 41 -9.97 9.98 3.37
N GLY A 42 -9.66 11.07 2.70
CA GLY A 42 -9.58 11.14 1.23
C GLY A 42 -10.94 11.29 0.54
N THR A 43 -10.93 11.17 -0.79
CA THR A 43 -12.11 11.36 -1.67
C THR A 43 -13.22 10.34 -1.41
N ILE A 44 -12.87 9.12 -1.05
CA ILE A 44 -13.84 8.05 -0.77
C ILE A 44 -14.74 8.41 0.43
N ALA A 45 -14.23 9.20 1.37
CA ALA A 45 -14.96 9.80 2.48
C ALA A 45 -15.46 11.21 2.17
N GLY A 46 -15.32 11.68 0.92
CA GLY A 46 -15.65 13.03 0.52
C GLY A 46 -17.07 13.20 0.03
N SER A 47 -17.63 14.39 0.24
CA SER A 47 -18.95 14.78 -0.27
C SER A 47 -18.85 16.12 -0.99
N ALA A 48 -19.50 16.22 -2.15
CA ALA A 48 -19.68 17.45 -2.92
C ALA A 48 -21.12 18.00 -2.72
N GLN A 49 -21.29 19.30 -2.92
CA GLN A 49 -22.60 19.94 -2.87
C GLN A 49 -23.51 19.55 -4.04
N SER A 50 -22.94 19.12 -5.14
CA SER A 50 -23.67 18.68 -6.33
C SER A 50 -23.04 17.41 -6.89
N SER A 51 -23.87 16.49 -7.39
CA SER A 51 -23.47 15.20 -7.95
C SER A 51 -22.64 15.26 -9.24
N VAL A 52 -22.56 16.44 -9.88
CA VAL A 52 -21.77 16.70 -11.10
C VAL A 52 -20.58 17.62 -10.85
N GLN A 53 -20.35 18.04 -9.59
CA GLN A 53 -19.28 18.96 -9.25
C GLN A 53 -17.99 18.22 -8.95
N ALA A 54 -16.87 18.71 -9.48
CA ALA A 54 -15.54 18.14 -9.26
C ALA A 54 -14.93 18.52 -7.89
N SER A 55 -15.31 19.71 -7.35
CA SER A 55 -14.84 20.15 -6.03
C SER A 55 -15.66 19.49 -4.92
N TYR A 56 -14.99 18.97 -3.90
CA TYR A 56 -15.60 18.28 -2.76
C TYR A 56 -14.80 18.57 -1.48
N ASN A 57 -15.44 18.35 -0.34
CA ASN A 57 -14.77 18.35 0.95
C ASN A 57 -14.36 16.91 1.29
N PRO A 58 -13.07 16.60 1.37
CA PRO A 58 -12.60 15.25 1.72
C PRO A 58 -12.87 14.95 3.20
N GLY A 59 -13.03 13.66 3.53
CA GLY A 59 -13.06 13.22 4.91
C GLY A 59 -14.32 13.59 5.69
N ILE A 60 -15.47 13.80 5.06
CA ILE A 60 -16.73 14.10 5.77
C ILE A 60 -17.38 12.83 6.33
N LEU A 61 -17.31 11.71 5.60
CA LEU A 61 -17.93 10.45 5.99
C LEU A 61 -17.04 9.70 6.98
N SER A 62 -17.66 9.14 8.03
CA SER A 62 -16.98 8.22 8.95
C SER A 62 -16.76 6.86 8.28
N VAL A 63 -15.88 6.04 8.87
CA VAL A 63 -15.61 4.69 8.37
C VAL A 63 -16.88 3.83 8.34
N GLU A 64 -17.79 3.96 9.32
CA GLU A 64 -19.05 3.23 9.38
C GLU A 64 -19.99 3.66 8.25
N GLN A 65 -20.02 4.95 7.92
CA GLN A 65 -20.81 5.48 6.79
C GLN A 65 -20.29 4.96 5.46
N ILE A 66 -18.96 4.87 5.27
CA ILE A 66 -18.36 4.31 4.08
C ILE A 66 -18.73 2.82 3.94
N ILE A 67 -18.62 2.03 5.02
CA ILE A 67 -18.99 0.61 5.04
C ILE A 67 -20.48 0.43 4.75
N SER A 68 -21.34 1.21 5.39
CA SER A 68 -22.80 1.11 5.22
C SER A 68 -23.27 1.45 3.80
N SER A 69 -22.46 2.19 3.03
CA SER A 69 -22.76 2.49 1.62
C SER A 69 -22.58 1.26 0.71
N VAL A 70 -21.96 0.17 1.20
CA VAL A 70 -21.65 -1.05 0.44
C VAL A 70 -22.08 -2.30 1.22
N PRO A 71 -23.39 -2.57 1.41
CA PRO A 71 -23.87 -3.69 2.25
C PRO A 71 -23.32 -5.06 1.84
N ALA A 72 -23.03 -5.25 0.53
CA ALA A 72 -22.50 -6.49 -0.01
C ALA A 72 -21.15 -6.93 0.60
N VAL A 73 -20.36 -6.03 1.19
CA VAL A 73 -19.11 -6.39 1.87
C VAL A 73 -19.35 -7.30 3.08
N ASN A 74 -20.50 -7.16 3.74
CA ASN A 74 -20.88 -7.99 4.88
C ASN A 74 -21.22 -9.44 4.48
N GLU A 75 -21.44 -9.69 3.18
CA GLU A 75 -21.68 -11.05 2.69
C GLU A 75 -20.38 -11.85 2.62
N ILE A 76 -19.23 -11.17 2.41
CA ILE A 76 -17.92 -11.79 2.17
C ILE A 76 -16.98 -11.75 3.37
N ALA A 77 -17.15 -10.82 4.31
CA ALA A 77 -16.31 -10.66 5.49
C ALA A 77 -17.07 -10.20 6.72
N THR A 78 -16.51 -10.42 7.90
CA THR A 78 -16.85 -9.69 9.13
C THR A 78 -15.93 -8.48 9.19
N LEU A 79 -16.49 -7.29 9.41
CA LEU A 79 -15.74 -6.04 9.34
C LEU A 79 -15.54 -5.40 10.71
N GLU A 80 -14.30 -4.96 10.95
CA GLU A 80 -13.91 -4.13 12.09
C GLU A 80 -13.52 -2.75 11.58
N ALA A 81 -14.18 -1.71 12.08
CA ALA A 81 -14.00 -0.33 11.62
C ALA A 81 -13.06 0.45 12.55
N ILE A 82 -12.01 1.06 12.03
CA ILE A 82 -11.04 1.85 12.78
C ILE A 82 -10.78 3.17 12.05
N GLN A 83 -11.13 4.29 12.67
CA GLN A 83 -10.77 5.61 12.16
C GLN A 83 -9.37 5.97 12.64
N VAL A 84 -8.40 6.01 11.73
CA VAL A 84 -7.00 6.38 12.03
C VAL A 84 -6.82 7.89 12.02
N CYS A 85 -7.27 8.52 10.95
CA CYS A 85 -7.32 9.98 10.81
C CYS A 85 -8.40 10.35 9.77
N ASN A 86 -8.54 11.64 9.50
CA ASN A 86 -9.51 12.12 8.50
C ASN A 86 -8.93 13.31 7.75
N ILE A 87 -8.03 13.03 6.79
CA ILE A 87 -7.27 14.04 6.06
C ILE A 87 -7.35 13.84 4.55
N SER A 88 -7.03 14.90 3.82
CA SER A 88 -6.63 14.79 2.41
C SER A 88 -5.21 14.22 2.35
N SER A 89 -4.96 13.29 1.41
CA SER A 89 -3.70 12.53 1.42
C SER A 89 -2.43 13.37 1.15
N GLN A 90 -2.54 14.54 0.53
CA GLN A 90 -1.40 15.46 0.43
C GLN A 90 -0.92 15.98 1.80
N ASN A 91 -1.73 15.86 2.84
CA ASN A 91 -1.41 16.19 4.22
C ASN A 91 -0.99 14.95 5.05
N MET A 92 -0.59 13.86 4.38
CA MET A 92 -0.08 12.68 5.05
C MET A 92 1.23 13.00 5.76
N GLU A 93 1.30 12.65 7.04
CA GLU A 93 2.44 12.93 7.91
C GLU A 93 3.10 11.63 8.41
N GLU A 94 4.35 11.76 8.82
CA GLU A 94 5.16 10.68 9.41
C GLU A 94 4.42 9.95 10.53
N GLN A 95 3.80 10.71 11.44
CA GLN A 95 3.10 10.16 12.60
C GLN A 95 1.91 9.27 12.21
N ILE A 96 1.23 9.60 11.11
CA ILE A 96 0.12 8.80 10.60
C ILE A 96 0.63 7.49 10.00
N TRP A 97 1.77 7.50 9.29
CA TRP A 97 2.41 6.28 8.80
C TRP A 97 2.84 5.36 9.94
N LEU A 98 3.45 5.92 10.99
CA LEU A 98 3.83 5.15 12.19
C LEU A 98 2.61 4.61 12.93
N GLN A 99 1.52 5.38 13.02
CA GLN A 99 0.26 4.93 13.61
C GLN A 99 -0.37 3.79 12.79
N LEU A 100 -0.44 3.91 11.46
CA LEU A 100 -0.92 2.84 10.57
C LEU A 100 -0.11 1.56 10.78
N TRP A 101 1.22 1.67 10.76
CA TRP A 101 2.10 0.54 10.98
C TRP A 101 1.87 -0.11 12.36
N LYS A 102 1.84 0.67 13.46
CA LYS A 102 1.58 0.17 14.82
C LYS A 102 0.23 -0.54 14.92
N THR A 103 -0.82 0.04 14.32
CA THR A 103 -2.17 -0.54 14.31
C THR A 103 -2.18 -1.88 13.57
N ILE A 104 -1.62 -1.93 12.36
CA ILE A 104 -1.56 -3.16 11.55
C ILE A 104 -0.75 -4.25 12.26
N ASP A 105 0.42 -3.91 12.79
CA ASP A 105 1.27 -4.84 13.54
C ASP A 105 0.53 -5.43 14.74
N SER A 106 -0.15 -4.58 15.53
CA SER A 106 -0.94 -5.02 16.68
C SER A 106 -2.11 -5.93 16.27
N LEU A 107 -2.84 -5.59 15.21
CA LEU A 107 -3.96 -6.39 14.72
C LEU A 107 -3.53 -7.81 14.33
N PHE A 108 -2.45 -7.93 13.56
CA PHE A 108 -1.96 -9.22 13.09
C PHE A 108 -1.24 -10.01 14.18
N ALA A 109 -0.41 -9.37 15.01
CA ALA A 109 0.31 -10.03 16.10
C ALA A 109 -0.65 -10.66 17.12
N ASN A 110 -1.79 -10.00 17.39
CA ASN A 110 -2.82 -10.50 18.30
C ASN A 110 -3.92 -11.32 17.60
N LYS A 111 -3.78 -11.60 16.28
CA LYS A 111 -4.75 -12.37 15.48
C LYS A 111 -6.19 -11.82 15.56
N LEU A 112 -6.31 -10.50 15.57
CA LEU A 112 -7.61 -9.82 15.66
C LEU A 112 -8.31 -9.71 14.30
N CYS A 113 -7.56 -9.84 13.19
CA CYS A 113 -8.13 -9.90 11.85
C CYS A 113 -7.28 -10.77 10.91
N ASP A 114 -7.90 -11.20 9.81
CA ASP A 114 -7.27 -12.00 8.76
C ASP A 114 -6.63 -11.13 7.67
N GLY A 115 -7.13 -9.92 7.49
CA GLY A 115 -6.61 -8.94 6.53
C GLY A 115 -6.96 -7.51 6.91
N VAL A 116 -6.31 -6.56 6.27
CA VAL A 116 -6.52 -5.12 6.49
C VAL A 116 -6.85 -4.44 5.16
N VAL A 117 -7.87 -3.59 5.16
CA VAL A 117 -8.16 -2.63 4.09
C VAL A 117 -7.92 -1.22 4.61
N ILE A 118 -7.22 -0.39 3.84
CA ILE A 118 -6.99 1.01 4.18
C ILE A 118 -7.69 1.88 3.15
N THR A 119 -8.70 2.66 3.59
CA THR A 119 -9.27 3.70 2.73
C THR A 119 -8.41 4.95 2.80
N HIS A 120 -7.93 5.42 1.64
CA HIS A 120 -6.89 6.44 1.55
C HIS A 120 -7.19 7.43 0.41
N GLY A 121 -6.76 8.67 0.56
CA GLY A 121 -6.76 9.61 -0.56
C GLY A 121 -5.75 9.22 -1.63
N THR A 122 -6.09 9.44 -2.89
CA THR A 122 -5.35 8.87 -4.02
C THR A 122 -4.00 9.53 -4.31
N ASP A 123 -3.76 10.78 -3.83
CA ASP A 123 -2.57 11.56 -4.24
C ASP A 123 -1.24 10.98 -3.70
N THR A 124 -1.24 10.45 -2.48
CA THR A 124 -0.05 9.85 -1.85
C THR A 124 -0.24 8.39 -1.48
N MET A 125 -1.28 7.73 -2.01
CA MET A 125 -1.58 6.32 -1.74
C MET A 125 -0.40 5.40 -2.09
N GLU A 126 0.27 5.65 -3.21
CA GLU A 126 1.44 4.86 -3.63
C GLU A 126 2.60 4.92 -2.64
N GLU A 127 2.76 6.07 -1.96
CA GLU A 127 3.79 6.28 -0.96
C GLU A 127 3.48 5.51 0.33
N THR A 128 2.26 5.65 0.85
CA THR A 128 1.78 4.90 2.01
C THR A 128 1.83 3.39 1.76
N ALA A 129 1.41 2.94 0.57
CA ALA A 129 1.47 1.54 0.19
C ALA A 129 2.91 1.01 0.21
N TYR A 130 3.86 1.75 -0.38
CA TYR A 130 5.26 1.34 -0.42
C TYR A 130 5.91 1.34 0.96
N PHE A 131 5.63 2.35 1.80
CA PHE A 131 6.10 2.39 3.18
C PHE A 131 5.64 1.15 3.96
N LEU A 132 4.34 0.84 3.94
CA LEU A 132 3.79 -0.34 4.62
C LEU A 132 4.32 -1.65 4.03
N ASN A 133 4.53 -1.71 2.71
CA ASN A 133 5.10 -2.89 2.03
C ASN A 133 6.52 -3.24 2.52
N LEU A 134 7.28 -2.23 2.93
CA LEU A 134 8.62 -2.42 3.46
C LEU A 134 8.66 -2.64 4.99
N THR A 135 7.63 -2.25 5.71
CA THR A 135 7.66 -2.19 7.18
C THR A 135 6.72 -3.16 7.89
N VAL A 136 5.58 -3.52 7.29
CA VAL A 136 4.68 -4.56 7.82
C VAL A 136 5.34 -5.91 7.66
N ARG A 137 5.57 -6.63 8.76
CA ARG A 137 6.28 -7.92 8.75
C ARG A 137 5.36 -9.13 8.95
N HIS A 138 4.16 -9.03 8.41
CA HIS A 138 3.15 -10.08 8.43
C HIS A 138 2.80 -10.54 7.00
N PRO A 139 2.45 -11.82 6.81
CA PRO A 139 2.06 -12.32 5.49
C PRO A 139 0.59 -12.04 5.16
N ASN A 140 -0.19 -11.54 6.12
CA ASN A 140 -1.60 -11.22 5.96
C ASN A 140 -1.80 -10.11 4.92
N PRO A 141 -2.89 -10.16 4.14
CA PRO A 141 -3.17 -9.15 3.13
C PRO A 141 -3.35 -7.75 3.72
N VAL A 142 -2.67 -6.77 3.15
CA VAL A 142 -2.91 -5.34 3.39
C VAL A 142 -3.22 -4.71 2.04
N VAL A 143 -4.41 -4.13 1.91
CA VAL A 143 -4.94 -3.60 0.65
C VAL A 143 -5.32 -2.14 0.84
N LEU A 144 -4.72 -1.24 0.07
CA LEU A 144 -5.12 0.16 0.02
C LEU A 144 -6.13 0.37 -1.11
N THR A 145 -7.10 1.23 -0.86
CA THR A 145 -8.08 1.66 -1.86
C THR A 145 -8.53 3.10 -1.61
N GLY A 146 -9.21 3.66 -2.58
CA GLY A 146 -9.74 5.02 -2.51
C GLY A 146 -10.77 5.27 -3.60
N SER A 147 -11.00 6.53 -3.94
CA SER A 147 -11.82 6.88 -5.09
C SER A 147 -11.30 8.13 -5.79
N MET A 148 -11.57 8.24 -7.08
CA MET A 148 -11.29 9.43 -7.87
C MET A 148 -12.49 10.41 -7.87
N ARG A 149 -13.67 9.90 -7.52
CA ARG A 149 -14.92 10.68 -7.44
C ARG A 149 -15.44 10.66 -6.01
N PRO A 150 -16.01 11.78 -5.52
CA PRO A 150 -16.61 11.81 -4.19
C PRO A 150 -17.82 10.87 -4.09
N ALA A 151 -18.16 10.46 -2.87
CA ALA A 151 -19.27 9.54 -2.64
C ALA A 151 -20.63 10.08 -3.15
N SER A 152 -20.81 11.39 -3.24
CA SER A 152 -22.01 12.06 -3.77
C SER A 152 -22.09 12.13 -5.29
N ALA A 153 -21.04 11.73 -6.03
CA ALA A 153 -21.02 11.80 -7.49
C ALA A 153 -21.98 10.76 -8.12
N LEU A 154 -22.59 11.09 -9.29
CA LEU A 154 -23.47 10.18 -10.03
C LEU A 154 -22.83 8.84 -10.37
N SER A 155 -21.53 8.83 -10.64
CA SER A 155 -20.76 7.62 -10.94
C SER A 155 -19.61 7.48 -9.96
N ALA A 156 -19.91 7.50 -8.65
CA ALA A 156 -18.92 7.30 -7.59
C ALA A 156 -18.26 5.91 -7.74
N ASP A 157 -16.94 5.89 -7.78
CA ASP A 157 -16.15 4.66 -7.91
C ASP A 157 -15.79 4.03 -6.57
N GLY A 158 -15.90 4.80 -5.47
CA GLY A 158 -15.55 4.37 -4.12
C GLY A 158 -16.24 3.10 -3.64
N PRO A 159 -17.56 2.94 -3.77
CA PRO A 159 -18.29 1.74 -3.32
C PRO A 159 -17.74 0.45 -3.92
N PHE A 160 -17.51 0.41 -5.23
CA PHE A 160 -17.01 -0.78 -5.89
C PHE A 160 -15.52 -1.03 -5.60
N ASN A 161 -14.72 0.03 -5.48
CA ASN A 161 -13.33 -0.07 -5.06
C ASN A 161 -13.22 -0.64 -3.63
N LEU A 162 -14.09 -0.24 -2.71
CA LEU A 162 -14.14 -0.81 -1.35
C LEU A 162 -14.52 -2.28 -1.37
N TYR A 163 -15.56 -2.66 -2.14
CA TYR A 163 -15.94 -4.07 -2.31
C TYR A 163 -14.77 -4.91 -2.80
N ASN A 164 -14.09 -4.46 -3.84
CA ASN A 164 -12.92 -5.14 -4.41
C ASN A 164 -11.77 -5.24 -3.41
N ALA A 165 -11.54 -4.19 -2.60
CA ALA A 165 -10.50 -4.21 -1.57
C ALA A 165 -10.80 -5.24 -0.47
N VAL A 166 -12.04 -5.31 0.00
CA VAL A 166 -12.47 -6.30 1.00
C VAL A 166 -12.39 -7.71 0.42
N ALA A 167 -12.85 -7.93 -0.81
CA ALA A 167 -12.76 -9.23 -1.47
C ALA A 167 -11.30 -9.68 -1.64
N LEU A 168 -10.41 -8.77 -2.04
CA LEU A 168 -8.98 -9.06 -2.17
C LEU A 168 -8.35 -9.39 -0.80
N ALA A 169 -8.64 -8.58 0.23
CA ALA A 169 -8.12 -8.81 1.58
C ALA A 169 -8.66 -10.10 2.23
N SER A 170 -9.85 -10.54 1.83
CA SER A 170 -10.49 -11.77 2.30
C SER A 170 -9.98 -13.05 1.63
N SER A 171 -9.24 -12.91 0.52
CA SER A 171 -8.80 -14.04 -0.27
C SER A 171 -7.53 -14.68 0.28
N LYS A 172 -7.53 -16.01 0.36
CA LYS A 172 -6.33 -16.81 0.67
C LYS A 172 -5.23 -16.64 -0.38
N GLU A 173 -5.59 -16.34 -1.63
CA GLU A 173 -4.63 -16.12 -2.71
C GLU A 173 -3.83 -14.82 -2.52
N ALA A 174 -4.36 -13.85 -1.78
CA ALA A 174 -3.69 -12.59 -1.46
C ALA A 174 -2.65 -12.73 -0.33
N TYR A 175 -2.66 -13.86 0.40
CA TYR A 175 -1.73 -14.11 1.49
C TYR A 175 -0.28 -14.22 0.97
N GLY A 176 0.63 -13.49 1.58
CA GLY A 176 2.05 -13.47 1.20
C GLY A 176 2.36 -12.69 -0.09
N LYS A 177 1.42 -11.92 -0.64
CA LYS A 177 1.64 -11.13 -1.87
C LYS A 177 2.16 -9.71 -1.62
N GLY A 178 2.37 -9.31 -0.36
CA GLY A 178 2.78 -7.97 0.03
C GLY A 178 1.60 -7.00 0.16
N VAL A 179 1.91 -5.72 0.29
CA VAL A 179 0.91 -4.66 0.29
C VAL A 179 0.46 -4.38 -1.14
N MET A 180 -0.84 -4.29 -1.34
CA MET A 180 -1.47 -4.09 -2.65
C MET A 180 -2.30 -2.82 -2.67
N VAL A 181 -2.46 -2.25 -3.85
CA VAL A 181 -3.43 -1.18 -4.12
C VAL A 181 -4.47 -1.72 -5.08
N THR A 182 -5.77 -1.51 -4.80
CA THR A 182 -6.83 -1.86 -5.76
C THR A 182 -7.66 -0.64 -6.13
N MET A 183 -7.79 -0.40 -7.41
CA MET A 183 -8.55 0.69 -8.02
C MET A 183 -9.03 0.27 -9.41
N ASN A 184 -10.29 0.60 -9.73
CA ASN A 184 -10.84 0.42 -11.08
C ASN A 184 -10.63 -1.01 -11.60
N ASP A 185 -11.06 -2.02 -10.81
CA ASP A 185 -11.02 -3.46 -11.09
C ASP A 185 -9.64 -4.10 -11.20
N LEU A 186 -8.58 -3.33 -11.08
CA LEU A 186 -7.21 -3.84 -11.10
C LEU A 186 -6.61 -3.80 -9.69
N PHE A 187 -5.70 -4.72 -9.40
CA PHE A 187 -4.87 -4.63 -8.22
C PHE A 187 -3.38 -4.70 -8.57
N PHE A 188 -2.59 -3.94 -7.82
CA PHE A 188 -1.23 -3.57 -8.12
C PHE A 188 -0.31 -3.86 -6.93
N CYS A 189 0.96 -4.19 -7.19
CA CYS A 189 1.96 -4.27 -6.13
C CYS A 189 2.43 -2.86 -5.71
N ALA A 190 2.66 -2.67 -4.43
CA ALA A 190 3.15 -1.39 -3.89
C ALA A 190 4.49 -0.94 -4.48
N ASN A 191 5.33 -1.87 -4.96
CA ASN A 191 6.64 -1.56 -5.51
C ASN A 191 6.60 -0.71 -6.79
N ASP A 192 5.55 -0.88 -7.63
CA ASP A 192 5.51 -0.24 -8.96
C ASP A 192 4.25 0.59 -9.19
N VAL A 193 3.21 0.46 -8.36
CA VAL A 193 1.99 1.23 -8.51
C VAL A 193 2.27 2.73 -8.44
N THR A 194 1.69 3.51 -9.37
CA THR A 194 1.77 4.98 -9.35
C THR A 194 0.48 5.61 -9.86
N LYS A 195 0.16 6.79 -9.33
CA LYS A 195 -0.94 7.62 -9.83
C LYS A 195 -0.48 8.30 -11.11
N SER A 196 -0.97 7.84 -12.25
CA SER A 196 -0.56 8.28 -13.59
C SER A 196 -1.56 9.23 -14.25
N HIS A 197 -2.72 9.49 -13.62
CA HIS A 197 -3.73 10.40 -14.13
C HIS A 197 -4.38 11.19 -13.01
N THR A 198 -4.67 12.46 -13.26
CA THR A 198 -5.19 13.40 -12.25
C THR A 198 -6.66 13.21 -11.90
N THR A 199 -7.50 12.75 -12.82
CA THR A 199 -8.97 12.73 -12.68
C THR A 199 -9.68 11.46 -13.13
N ASN A 200 -9.06 10.62 -13.98
CA ASN A 200 -9.67 9.39 -14.47
C ASN A 200 -9.82 8.37 -13.33
N THR A 201 -10.89 7.55 -13.33
CA THR A 201 -11.03 6.44 -12.37
C THR A 201 -9.95 5.39 -12.57
N ALA A 202 -9.47 5.15 -13.80
CA ALA A 202 -8.30 4.33 -14.10
C ALA A 202 -6.99 5.14 -13.90
N ALA A 203 -6.84 5.80 -12.75
CA ALA A 203 -5.71 6.69 -12.48
C ALA A 203 -4.42 5.98 -12.07
N PHE A 204 -4.49 4.70 -11.70
CA PHE A 204 -3.33 3.96 -11.21
C PHE A 204 -2.81 2.97 -12.23
N THR A 205 -1.49 2.90 -12.35
CA THR A 205 -0.78 1.97 -13.23
C THR A 205 0.44 1.38 -12.51
N CYS A 206 0.97 0.30 -13.06
CA CYS A 206 2.33 -0.18 -12.77
C CYS A 206 3.14 -0.03 -14.05
N PRO A 207 3.86 1.08 -14.23
CA PRO A 207 4.42 1.46 -15.54
C PRO A 207 5.55 0.54 -16.02
N ASN A 208 6.21 -0.21 -15.12
CA ASN A 208 7.31 -1.10 -15.47
C ASN A 208 6.88 -2.56 -15.62
N TYR A 209 5.90 -3.03 -14.81
CA TYR A 209 5.63 -4.46 -14.67
C TYR A 209 4.15 -4.83 -14.84
N GLY A 210 3.26 -3.86 -15.02
CA GLY A 210 1.82 -4.09 -15.14
C GLY A 210 1.14 -4.49 -13.81
N PRO A 211 -0.19 -4.66 -13.81
CA PRO A 211 -0.94 -5.04 -12.63
C PRO A 211 -0.58 -6.45 -12.14
N LEU A 212 -0.83 -6.74 -10.86
CA LEU A 212 -0.76 -8.11 -10.33
C LEU A 212 -1.93 -8.97 -10.81
N GLY A 213 -3.09 -8.36 -11.01
CA GLY A 213 -4.28 -9.06 -11.43
C GLY A 213 -5.49 -8.13 -11.53
N GLN A 214 -6.66 -8.75 -11.67
CA GLN A 214 -7.94 -8.06 -11.78
C GLN A 214 -9.01 -8.69 -10.90
N MET A 215 -10.01 -7.87 -10.59
CA MET A 215 -11.30 -8.28 -10.05
C MET A 215 -12.33 -8.31 -11.17
N ARG A 216 -13.08 -9.38 -11.31
CA ARG A 216 -14.19 -9.47 -12.23
C ARG A 216 -15.32 -10.29 -11.63
N ASP A 217 -16.52 -9.73 -11.56
CA ASP A 217 -17.68 -10.39 -10.97
C ASP A 217 -17.43 -10.93 -9.55
N GLY A 218 -16.71 -10.17 -8.72
CA GLY A 218 -16.32 -10.55 -7.37
C GLY A 218 -15.26 -11.66 -7.28
N LYS A 219 -14.67 -12.05 -8.43
CA LYS A 219 -13.63 -13.08 -8.51
C LYS A 219 -12.27 -12.46 -8.78
N LEU A 220 -11.27 -12.95 -8.05
CA LEU A 220 -9.88 -12.58 -8.22
C LEU A 220 -9.24 -13.37 -9.37
N SER A 221 -8.37 -12.71 -10.12
CA SER A 221 -7.52 -13.35 -11.12
C SER A 221 -6.13 -12.72 -11.06
N PHE A 222 -5.16 -13.47 -10.52
CA PHE A 222 -3.76 -13.04 -10.53
C PHE A 222 -3.14 -13.33 -11.91
N PHE A 223 -2.46 -12.33 -12.47
CA PHE A 223 -1.74 -12.46 -13.75
C PHE A 223 -0.29 -12.88 -13.53
N ARG A 224 0.29 -12.51 -12.39
CA ARG A 224 1.67 -12.76 -12.05
C ARG A 224 1.92 -12.75 -10.53
N GLU A 225 3.06 -13.28 -10.14
CA GLU A 225 3.56 -13.20 -8.77
C GLU A 225 4.25 -11.86 -8.48
N ASN A 226 4.24 -11.46 -7.21
CA ASN A 226 5.06 -10.36 -6.72
C ASN A 226 6.41 -10.91 -6.26
N LEU A 227 7.43 -10.77 -7.10
CA LEU A 227 8.78 -11.27 -6.82
C LEU A 227 9.66 -10.30 -6.02
N PHE A 228 9.24 -9.04 -5.88
CA PHE A 228 9.96 -8.06 -5.07
C PHE A 228 10.04 -8.47 -3.60
N ILE A 229 11.06 -7.98 -2.90
CA ILE A 229 11.15 -8.14 -1.46
C ILE A 229 10.14 -7.21 -0.79
N HIS A 230 9.33 -7.79 0.07
CA HIS A 230 8.27 -7.10 0.78
C HIS A 230 7.94 -7.78 2.12
N THR A 231 7.19 -7.15 2.96
CA THR A 231 6.59 -7.65 4.20
C THR A 231 7.51 -8.59 4.99
N THR A 232 7.22 -9.87 5.13
CA THR A 232 8.00 -10.83 5.92
C THR A 232 9.46 -11.00 5.48
N ARG A 233 9.76 -10.69 4.21
CA ARG A 233 11.13 -10.75 3.67
C ARG A 233 11.88 -9.43 3.82
N SER A 234 11.19 -8.36 4.22
CA SER A 234 11.81 -7.05 4.47
C SER A 234 12.66 -7.09 5.74
N GLN A 235 13.75 -6.34 5.74
CA GLN A 235 14.62 -6.19 6.91
C GLN A 235 14.34 -4.91 7.71
N PHE A 236 13.42 -4.06 7.25
CA PHE A 236 13.09 -2.84 7.96
C PHE A 236 12.13 -3.14 9.12
N GLU A 237 12.58 -2.82 10.33
CA GLU A 237 11.82 -2.96 11.56
C GLU A 237 11.66 -1.60 12.21
N LEU A 238 10.41 -1.25 12.56
CA LEU A 238 10.08 0.04 13.16
C LEU A 238 9.84 -0.02 14.68
N LYS A 239 10.07 -1.18 15.31
CA LYS A 239 9.93 -1.31 16.76
C LYS A 239 10.90 -0.38 17.48
N GLY A 240 10.35 0.55 18.26
CA GLY A 240 11.15 1.58 18.96
C GLY A 240 11.54 2.78 18.09
N VAL A 241 11.03 2.89 16.87
CA VAL A 241 11.23 4.04 16.00
C VAL A 241 10.05 5.00 16.19
N ASP A 242 10.34 6.18 16.77
CA ASP A 242 9.33 7.23 16.97
C ASP A 242 9.47 8.38 15.98
N LYS A 243 10.58 8.43 15.22
CA LYS A 243 10.86 9.43 14.20
C LYS A 243 11.70 8.84 13.07
N LEU A 244 11.33 9.15 11.83
CA LEU A 244 12.06 8.76 10.64
C LEU A 244 13.08 9.85 10.23
N PRO A 245 14.20 9.49 9.57
CA PRO A 245 15.15 10.46 9.04
C PRO A 245 14.52 11.36 7.98
N GLY A 246 14.64 12.67 8.12
CA GLY A 246 14.17 13.65 7.14
C GLY A 246 14.82 13.42 5.78
N THR A 247 14.00 13.20 4.75
CA THR A 247 14.43 12.95 3.37
C THR A 247 13.56 13.75 2.40
N GLU A 248 14.18 14.39 1.41
CA GLU A 248 13.53 15.31 0.49
C GLU A 248 13.76 14.92 -0.97
N ILE A 249 12.90 15.42 -1.87
CA ILE A 249 13.03 15.22 -3.31
C ILE A 249 13.32 16.58 -3.96
N LEU A 250 14.35 16.64 -4.80
CA LEU A 250 14.64 17.79 -5.63
C LEU A 250 14.49 17.45 -7.11
N TYR A 251 13.71 18.25 -7.82
CA TYR A 251 13.48 18.09 -9.26
C TYR A 251 14.57 18.77 -10.08
N ALA A 252 15.21 18.03 -10.97
CA ALA A 252 16.10 18.57 -11.98
C ALA A 252 15.31 18.95 -13.23
N TYR A 253 15.51 20.17 -13.71
CA TYR A 253 14.90 20.72 -14.91
C TYR A 253 15.89 21.71 -15.60
N ALA A 254 15.55 22.17 -16.79
CA ALA A 254 16.38 23.17 -17.47
C ALA A 254 16.53 24.43 -16.60
N PHE A 255 17.76 24.87 -16.38
CA PHE A 255 18.09 26.01 -15.50
C PHE A 255 17.71 25.81 -14.01
N ALA A 256 17.62 24.56 -13.53
CA ALA A 256 17.35 24.32 -12.12
C ALA A 256 18.41 24.97 -11.23
N SER A 257 17.95 25.70 -10.20
CA SER A 257 18.81 26.32 -9.20
C SER A 257 19.24 25.33 -8.14
N ASP A 258 20.47 25.44 -7.66
CA ASP A 258 21.02 24.69 -6.54
C ASP A 258 20.65 25.24 -5.15
N LEU A 259 20.00 26.41 -5.07
CA LEU A 259 19.60 27.04 -3.81
C LEU A 259 18.83 26.10 -2.85
N PRO A 260 17.89 25.24 -3.31
CA PRO A 260 17.20 24.32 -2.40
C PRO A 260 18.13 23.35 -1.66
N PHE A 261 19.26 22.94 -2.26
CA PHE A 261 20.22 22.09 -1.54
C PHE A 261 20.78 22.76 -0.30
N TYR A 262 21.17 24.02 -0.39
CA TYR A 262 21.76 24.74 0.75
C TYR A 262 20.76 24.92 1.86
N SER A 263 19.51 25.24 1.53
CA SER A 263 18.42 25.28 2.52
C SER A 263 18.22 23.95 3.23
N LEU A 264 18.17 22.84 2.49
CA LEU A 264 18.01 21.50 3.08
C LEU A 264 19.20 21.10 3.96
N ILE A 265 20.43 21.47 3.57
CA ILE A 265 21.64 21.24 4.35
C ILE A 265 21.55 21.99 5.70
N GLU A 266 21.17 23.27 5.67
CA GLU A 266 21.01 24.10 6.86
C GLU A 266 19.92 23.58 7.82
N HIS A 267 18.82 23.06 7.27
CA HIS A 267 17.73 22.45 8.06
C HIS A 267 18.01 21.02 8.53
N GLY A 268 19.20 20.48 8.22
CA GLY A 268 19.66 19.21 8.77
C GLY A 268 19.02 17.96 8.17
N THR A 269 18.52 18.05 6.92
CA THR A 269 18.06 16.92 6.11
C THR A 269 19.10 15.80 6.10
N LYS A 270 18.66 14.54 6.12
CA LYS A 270 19.54 13.35 6.19
C LYS A 270 19.75 12.71 4.83
N GLY A 271 18.77 12.84 3.94
CA GLY A 271 18.80 12.27 2.60
C GLY A 271 18.13 13.17 1.56
N ILE A 272 18.63 13.15 0.35
CA ILE A 272 18.05 13.87 -0.79
C ILE A 272 17.96 12.91 -1.98
N VAL A 273 16.79 12.87 -2.61
CA VAL A 273 16.56 12.15 -3.86
C VAL A 273 16.47 13.16 -4.99
N ILE A 274 17.22 12.94 -6.04
CA ILE A 274 17.16 13.77 -7.25
C ILE A 274 16.21 13.15 -8.25
N ALA A 275 15.08 13.82 -8.53
CA ALA A 275 14.21 13.50 -9.65
C ALA A 275 14.84 14.05 -10.94
N GLY A 276 15.82 13.32 -11.48
CA GLY A 276 16.64 13.74 -12.60
C GLY A 276 15.91 13.77 -13.94
N ALA A 277 16.45 14.46 -14.92
CA ALA A 277 15.98 14.41 -16.28
C ALA A 277 16.48 13.14 -16.99
N GLY A 278 15.66 12.56 -17.90
CA GLY A 278 16.05 11.35 -18.63
C GLY A 278 16.50 10.24 -17.66
N HIS A 279 17.69 9.69 -17.85
CA HIS A 279 18.28 8.63 -17.05
C HIS A 279 18.90 9.15 -15.73
N GLY A 280 18.21 10.03 -15.01
CA GLY A 280 18.66 10.59 -13.74
C GLY A 280 19.69 11.72 -13.87
N ASN A 281 19.69 12.44 -15.01
CA ASN A 281 20.64 13.50 -15.29
C ASN A 281 20.30 14.82 -14.58
N TYR A 282 21.30 15.63 -14.32
CA TYR A 282 21.22 16.91 -13.65
C TYR A 282 22.24 17.89 -14.20
N ASN A 283 22.04 19.19 -13.95
CA ASN A 283 22.92 20.24 -14.41
C ASN A 283 24.17 20.40 -13.51
N ARG A 284 25.17 21.18 -13.95
CA ARG A 284 26.42 21.44 -13.19
C ARG A 284 26.18 22.05 -11.80
N PRO A 285 25.30 23.06 -11.61
CA PRO A 285 24.99 23.55 -10.26
C PRO A 285 24.53 22.45 -9.32
N PHE A 286 23.66 21.53 -9.78
CA PHE A 286 23.25 20.35 -8.98
C PHE A 286 24.44 19.46 -8.64
N ALA A 287 25.32 19.17 -9.60
CA ALA A 287 26.51 18.35 -9.36
C ALA A 287 27.33 18.90 -8.19
N THR A 288 27.64 20.19 -8.21
CA THR A 288 28.41 20.87 -7.16
C THR A 288 27.68 20.83 -5.80
N ALA A 289 26.36 21.07 -5.80
CA ALA A 289 25.58 21.07 -4.57
C ALA A 289 25.41 19.66 -3.99
N MET A 290 25.26 18.62 -4.83
CA MET A 290 25.22 17.21 -4.40
C MET A 290 26.52 16.78 -3.73
N GLU A 291 27.69 17.15 -4.31
CA GLU A 291 28.98 16.90 -3.69
C GLU A 291 29.12 17.63 -2.34
N HIS A 292 28.67 18.88 -2.29
CA HIS A 292 28.68 19.65 -1.03
C HIS A 292 27.78 18.98 0.03
N ALA A 293 26.56 18.57 -0.31
CA ALA A 293 25.66 17.84 0.57
C ALA A 293 26.30 16.52 1.07
N SER A 294 26.94 15.77 0.18
CA SER A 294 27.63 14.53 0.53
C SER A 294 28.77 14.77 1.52
N LYS A 295 29.60 15.82 1.32
CA LYS A 295 30.65 16.21 2.25
C LYS A 295 30.13 16.62 3.63
N LYS A 296 28.86 17.03 3.71
CA LYS A 296 28.14 17.33 4.98
C LYS A 296 27.47 16.09 5.60
N GLY A 297 27.68 14.90 5.02
CA GLY A 297 27.13 13.64 5.52
C GLY A 297 25.67 13.41 5.19
N ILE A 298 25.12 14.10 4.18
CA ILE A 298 23.80 13.88 3.61
C ILE A 298 23.93 12.86 2.49
N VAL A 299 23.11 11.84 2.51
CA VAL A 299 23.08 10.83 1.43
C VAL A 299 22.23 11.33 0.27
N VAL A 300 22.83 11.39 -0.91
CA VAL A 300 22.12 11.81 -2.13
C VAL A 300 21.93 10.60 -3.04
N VAL A 301 20.70 10.37 -3.51
CA VAL A 301 20.33 9.26 -4.40
C VAL A 301 19.82 9.83 -5.72
N ARG A 302 20.26 9.27 -6.82
CA ARG A 302 19.80 9.63 -8.17
C ARG A 302 18.59 8.78 -8.55
N SER A 303 17.50 9.43 -8.89
CA SER A 303 16.28 8.86 -9.47
C SER A 303 15.92 9.64 -10.74
N THR A 304 14.75 9.37 -11.33
CA THR A 304 14.29 10.07 -12.52
C THR A 304 12.86 10.57 -12.37
N ARG A 305 12.57 11.70 -12.99
CA ARG A 305 11.20 12.22 -13.16
C ARG A 305 10.42 11.53 -14.28
N ILE A 306 11.08 10.64 -15.03
CA ILE A 306 10.42 9.86 -16.08
C ILE A 306 9.58 8.77 -15.41
N PRO A 307 8.32 8.57 -15.79
CA PRO A 307 7.39 7.69 -15.05
C PRO A 307 7.67 6.19 -15.20
N SER A 308 8.46 5.80 -16.19
CA SER A 308 8.83 4.39 -16.43
C SER A 308 10.31 4.23 -16.77
N GLY A 309 10.82 3.01 -16.70
CA GLY A 309 12.24 2.73 -16.76
C GLY A 309 12.88 2.93 -15.38
N GLY A 310 14.16 3.27 -15.36
CA GLY A 310 14.88 3.47 -14.11
C GLY A 310 16.17 4.22 -14.30
N VAL A 311 16.95 4.30 -13.23
CA VAL A 311 18.30 4.86 -13.23
C VAL A 311 19.25 3.79 -12.74
N ASP A 312 20.18 3.36 -13.57
CA ASP A 312 21.23 2.43 -13.21
C ASP A 312 22.60 3.12 -13.06
N LYS A 313 23.62 2.34 -12.78
CA LYS A 313 25.01 2.81 -12.66
C LYS A 313 25.71 2.99 -14.02
N ALA A 314 24.97 3.06 -15.14
CA ALA A 314 25.54 3.26 -16.45
C ALA A 314 26.49 4.47 -16.45
N ALA A 315 27.56 4.34 -17.18
CA ALA A 315 28.63 5.32 -17.22
C ALA A 315 28.18 6.60 -17.92
N GLU A 316 27.83 7.60 -17.12
CA GLU A 316 27.66 8.95 -17.58
C GLU A 316 28.73 9.87 -16.98
N GLU A 317 28.93 11.03 -17.59
CA GLU A 317 30.03 11.99 -17.30
C GLU A 317 30.06 12.39 -15.80
N TYR A 318 28.91 12.37 -15.10
CA TYR A 318 28.78 12.71 -13.68
C TYR A 318 28.72 11.47 -12.79
N ASN A 319 29.26 10.39 -13.23
CA ASN A 319 29.16 9.11 -12.59
C ASN A 319 29.81 9.17 -11.22
N SER A 320 29.10 8.95 -10.22
CA SER A 320 28.71 7.74 -9.68
C SER A 320 29.26 7.42 -8.32
N ILE A 321 29.57 8.46 -7.51
CA ILE A 321 29.70 8.29 -6.07
C ILE A 321 28.32 8.22 -5.40
N PHE A 322 27.27 8.57 -6.15
CA PHE A 322 25.91 8.62 -5.63
C PHE A 322 25.16 7.32 -5.93
N PRO A 323 24.49 6.72 -4.95
CA PRO A 323 23.55 5.64 -5.16
C PRO A 323 22.48 6.00 -6.22
N VAL A 324 21.98 4.98 -6.92
CA VAL A 324 20.93 5.10 -7.93
C VAL A 324 19.68 4.33 -7.52
N SER A 325 18.51 4.81 -7.93
CA SER A 325 17.24 4.28 -7.47
C SER A 325 16.73 3.06 -8.25
N TYR A 326 17.40 2.64 -9.31
CA TYR A 326 16.89 1.65 -10.24
C TYR A 326 15.46 1.98 -10.68
N ASN A 327 14.54 1.05 -10.60
CA ASN A 327 13.14 1.18 -11.01
C ASN A 327 12.25 1.95 -10.01
N LYS A 328 12.81 2.57 -8.97
CA LYS A 328 12.02 3.36 -8.02
C LYS A 328 11.85 4.79 -8.53
N ASN A 329 10.60 5.23 -8.64
CA ASN A 329 10.31 6.66 -8.85
C ASN A 329 10.82 7.47 -7.65
N PRO A 330 10.92 8.81 -7.76
CA PRO A 330 11.48 9.64 -6.68
C PRO A 330 10.77 9.49 -5.34
N GLN A 331 9.45 9.30 -5.34
CA GLN A 331 8.65 9.14 -4.13
C GLN A 331 9.01 7.85 -3.40
N LYS A 332 9.07 6.72 -4.09
CA LYS A 332 9.48 5.42 -3.52
C LYS A 332 10.96 5.40 -3.15
N ALA A 333 11.80 6.02 -3.98
CA ALA A 333 13.22 6.17 -3.66
C ALA A 333 13.44 6.95 -2.35
N ARG A 334 12.65 8.01 -2.11
CA ARG A 334 12.66 8.76 -0.86
C ARG A 334 12.31 7.88 0.33
N ILE A 335 11.26 7.08 0.23
CA ILE A 335 10.82 6.17 1.30
C ILE A 335 11.89 5.11 1.59
N LEU A 336 12.45 4.49 0.55
CA LEU A 336 13.50 3.49 0.73
C LEU A 336 14.76 4.09 1.35
N LEU A 337 15.17 5.30 0.92
CA LEU A 337 16.28 6.04 1.51
C LEU A 337 16.00 6.39 2.98
N MET A 338 14.80 6.87 3.29
CA MET A 338 14.37 7.18 4.66
C MET A 338 14.51 5.96 5.59
N LEU A 339 14.03 4.81 5.15
CA LEU A 339 14.14 3.56 5.91
C LEU A 339 15.58 3.05 5.99
N ALA A 340 16.35 3.13 4.91
CA ALA A 340 17.77 2.75 4.90
C ALA A 340 18.60 3.61 5.87
N LEU A 341 18.31 4.90 5.97
CA LEU A 341 18.97 5.84 6.88
C LEU A 341 18.68 5.57 8.37
N THR A 342 17.67 4.75 8.71
CA THR A 342 17.51 4.25 10.09
C THR A 342 18.60 3.24 10.46
N GLN A 343 19.26 2.65 9.47
CA GLN A 343 20.25 1.58 9.67
C GLN A 343 21.68 2.01 9.35
N THR A 344 21.88 2.84 8.33
CA THR A 344 23.22 3.21 7.87
C THR A 344 23.23 4.52 7.08
N LYS A 345 24.41 5.17 7.04
CA LYS A 345 24.71 6.28 6.12
C LYS A 345 25.75 5.90 5.08
N ASP A 346 26.26 4.67 5.11
CA ASP A 346 27.21 4.16 4.13
C ASP A 346 26.51 4.05 2.76
N THR A 347 26.99 4.83 1.80
CA THR A 347 26.42 4.91 0.45
C THR A 347 26.47 3.58 -0.32
N LYS A 348 27.46 2.72 -0.05
CA LYS A 348 27.55 1.39 -0.65
C LYS A 348 26.44 0.48 -0.12
N LYS A 349 26.24 0.46 1.21
CA LYS A 349 25.12 -0.27 1.83
C LYS A 349 23.77 0.28 1.40
N ILE A 350 23.63 1.59 1.24
CA ILE A 350 22.42 2.20 0.71
C ILE A 350 22.18 1.76 -0.73
N GLN A 351 23.21 1.69 -1.57
CA GLN A 351 23.08 1.14 -2.91
C GLN A 351 22.59 -0.32 -2.91
N GLU A 352 23.11 -1.15 -2.01
CA GLU A 352 22.66 -2.55 -1.86
C GLU A 352 21.16 -2.63 -1.50
N PHE A 353 20.61 -1.69 -0.71
CA PHE A 353 19.17 -1.60 -0.48
C PHE A 353 18.39 -1.34 -1.77
N PHE A 354 18.85 -0.40 -2.60
CA PHE A 354 18.21 -0.11 -3.86
C PHE A 354 18.29 -1.26 -4.88
N GLU A 355 19.36 -2.06 -4.84
CA GLU A 355 19.52 -3.27 -5.66
C GLU A 355 18.59 -4.40 -5.18
N LYS A 356 18.37 -4.47 -3.88
CA LYS A 356 17.62 -5.56 -3.24
C LYS A 356 16.11 -5.36 -3.30
N TYR A 357 15.63 -4.14 -3.08
CA TYR A 357 14.22 -3.78 -2.97
C TYR A 357 13.69 -3.15 -4.25
#